data_81a1166ef593b2baf590813ff89cb331
#
_entry.id   81a1166ef593b2baf590813ff89cb331
#
_cell.length_a   1.000
_cell.length_b   1.000
_cell.length_c   1.000
_cell.angle_alpha   90.00
_cell.angle_beta   90.00
_cell.angle_gamma   90.00
#
_symmetry.space_group_name_H-M   'P 1'
#
loop_
_entity.id
_entity.type
_entity.pdbx_description
1 polymer ?
#
loop_
_entity_poly.entity_id
_entity_poly.type
_entity_poly.pdbx_seq_one_letter_code
_entity_poly.pdbx_strand_id
1 'polypeptide(L)'
;MATTVGLISLGCSKNRVDSEQMLAVLKEHGYQIVSDPSRAEVIIVNTCGFIQSAKEEAISTLFEMAGYKQTGCCRLLVATGCFAQRYPEAIREEMPEVDVIMGVNDYQKLDQAIQEAAKGGRPVYTDDDGKFHEFGRVLTTPKYSAYIRIGEGCDNWCSYCAIPMIRGGYRSRPKADILSEVRTLTAQGVKEFTLIAQDTTRYGTDDGGESQLPQLIEEIAAIPGVDWLRALYCYPERVDERLLDTMKRLPNVCDYLDLPMQHISQHILTDMNRTDTSAHIREVCRMFKERGMMLRTTLMVGFPGETEEDFDELMDFVKEIKFDRMGAFMFCPEDGTRAAEMPDQIPEEVKQERYDRLMTLQHGVSLAQNKARVGTTCRVLVEKKRGSRYVGRSEYEAPETDGSIFFGSEEPCEIGSFVNVKITAAKAYDLMGERV
;
A
#
# COMPACT_ATOMS: atom_id res chain seq x y z
N MET A 1 -0.54 -37.49 3.33
CA MET A 1 0.37 -36.34 3.54
C MET A 1 -0.48 -35.09 3.45
N ALA A 2 -0.14 -34.01 4.14
CA ALA A 2 -0.86 -32.74 4.02
C ALA A 2 -0.59 -32.14 2.62
N THR A 3 -1.63 -31.56 1.99
CA THR A 3 -1.50 -30.88 0.69
C THR A 3 -0.61 -29.65 0.84
N THR A 4 0.36 -29.50 -0.06
CA THR A 4 1.29 -28.37 -0.04
C THR A 4 0.72 -27.19 -0.82
N VAL A 5 0.85 -25.97 -0.26
CA VAL A 5 0.36 -24.72 -0.87
C VAL A 5 1.49 -23.70 -0.99
N GLY A 6 1.67 -23.16 -2.19
CA GLY A 6 2.48 -21.97 -2.47
C GLY A 6 1.58 -20.75 -2.71
N LEU A 7 1.99 -19.58 -2.24
CA LEU A 7 1.26 -18.33 -2.47
C LEU A 7 2.19 -17.25 -2.99
N ILE A 8 1.81 -16.65 -4.12
CA ILE A 8 2.44 -15.48 -4.72
C ILE A 8 1.53 -14.27 -4.49
N SER A 9 2.06 -13.23 -3.86
CA SER A 9 1.33 -11.99 -3.59
C SER A 9 1.85 -10.86 -4.46
N LEU A 10 1.01 -10.38 -5.36
CA LEU A 10 1.29 -9.23 -6.21
C LEU A 10 0.60 -7.98 -5.66
N GLY A 11 1.08 -6.80 -6.09
CA GLY A 11 0.43 -5.52 -5.82
C GLY A 11 0.79 -4.90 -4.46
N CYS A 12 -0.21 -4.38 -3.76
CA CYS A 12 -0.03 -3.46 -2.64
C CYS A 12 -0.08 -4.13 -1.26
N SER A 13 0.11 -3.32 -0.20
CA SER A 13 0.02 -3.76 1.20
C SER A 13 -1.34 -4.37 1.58
N LYS A 14 -2.46 -3.96 0.93
CA LYS A 14 -3.78 -4.56 1.15
C LYS A 14 -3.81 -6.01 0.64
N ASN A 15 -3.31 -6.26 -0.57
CA ASN A 15 -3.17 -7.62 -1.11
C ASN A 15 -2.26 -8.48 -0.24
N ARG A 16 -1.21 -7.90 0.35
CA ARG A 16 -0.35 -8.63 1.30
C ARG A 16 -1.14 -9.08 2.54
N VAL A 17 -1.93 -8.18 3.15
CA VAL A 17 -2.81 -8.54 4.28
C VAL A 17 -3.77 -9.66 3.88
N ASP A 18 -4.39 -9.55 2.69
CA ASP A 18 -5.27 -10.59 2.15
C ASP A 18 -4.53 -11.93 2.02
N SER A 19 -3.30 -11.93 1.50
CA SER A 19 -2.45 -13.11 1.38
C SER A 19 -2.15 -13.75 2.74
N GLU A 20 -1.83 -12.96 3.75
CA GLU A 20 -1.51 -13.42 5.10
C GLU A 20 -2.75 -14.02 5.81
N GLN A 21 -3.94 -13.50 5.54
CA GLN A 21 -5.20 -14.08 6.00
C GLN A 21 -5.50 -15.41 5.28
N MET A 22 -5.34 -15.47 3.96
CA MET A 22 -5.48 -16.73 3.21
C MET A 22 -4.54 -17.83 3.72
N LEU A 23 -3.28 -17.49 4.00
CA LEU A 23 -2.32 -18.43 4.58
C LEU A 23 -2.77 -18.94 5.97
N ALA A 24 -3.39 -18.09 6.78
CA ALA A 24 -3.92 -18.50 8.08
C ALA A 24 -5.10 -19.47 7.92
N VAL A 25 -6.07 -19.16 7.04
CA VAL A 25 -7.20 -20.05 6.71
C VAL A 25 -6.70 -21.43 6.25
N LEU A 26 -5.74 -21.46 5.34
CA LEU A 26 -5.19 -22.72 4.82
C LEU A 26 -4.47 -23.52 5.90
N LYS A 27 -3.71 -22.85 6.77
CA LYS A 27 -3.02 -23.49 7.90
C LYS A 27 -4.00 -24.12 8.89
N GLU A 28 -5.11 -23.45 9.18
CA GLU A 28 -6.19 -23.97 10.04
C GLU A 28 -6.83 -25.23 9.44
N HIS A 29 -6.94 -25.31 8.10
CA HIS A 29 -7.44 -26.49 7.38
C HIS A 29 -6.38 -27.57 7.13
N GLY A 30 -5.18 -27.42 7.71
CA GLY A 30 -4.13 -28.45 7.68
C GLY A 30 -3.25 -28.47 6.43
N TYR A 31 -3.29 -27.43 5.61
CA TYR A 31 -2.36 -27.29 4.47
C TYR A 31 -0.95 -26.97 4.95
N GLN A 32 0.04 -27.50 4.23
CA GLN A 32 1.45 -27.19 4.47
C GLN A 32 1.91 -26.07 3.53
N ILE A 33 2.29 -24.91 4.10
CA ILE A 33 2.78 -23.77 3.34
C ILE A 33 4.22 -24.03 2.89
N VAL A 34 4.51 -23.83 1.60
CA VAL A 34 5.84 -23.95 1.00
C VAL A 34 6.19 -22.65 0.27
N SER A 35 7.47 -22.27 0.33
CA SER A 35 7.97 -21.06 -0.34
C SER A 35 8.39 -21.28 -1.79
N ASP A 36 8.65 -22.53 -2.18
CA ASP A 36 9.04 -22.89 -3.53
C ASP A 36 7.80 -23.35 -4.32
N PRO A 37 7.34 -22.58 -5.33
CA PRO A 37 6.15 -22.92 -6.11
C PRO A 37 6.24 -24.29 -6.82
N SER A 38 7.46 -24.73 -7.21
CA SER A 38 7.65 -26.00 -7.87
C SER A 38 7.28 -27.21 -7.00
N ARG A 39 7.22 -27.03 -5.68
CA ARG A 39 6.89 -28.05 -4.68
C ARG A 39 5.45 -27.95 -4.17
N ALA A 40 4.71 -26.94 -4.61
CA ALA A 40 3.33 -26.75 -4.21
C ALA A 40 2.37 -27.57 -5.06
N GLU A 41 1.45 -28.30 -4.41
CA GLU A 41 0.35 -29.00 -5.10
C GLU A 41 -0.79 -28.02 -5.45
N VAL A 42 -0.97 -26.96 -4.67
CA VAL A 42 -1.87 -25.84 -4.94
C VAL A 42 -1.04 -24.57 -5.00
N ILE A 43 -1.13 -23.83 -6.09
CA ILE A 43 -0.50 -22.52 -6.23
C ILE A 43 -1.59 -21.46 -6.24
N ILE A 44 -1.45 -20.46 -5.37
CA ILE A 44 -2.36 -19.32 -5.28
C ILE A 44 -1.62 -18.08 -5.74
N VAL A 45 -2.18 -17.35 -6.70
CA VAL A 45 -1.70 -16.05 -7.13
C VAL A 45 -2.70 -14.98 -6.69
N ASN A 46 -2.32 -14.19 -5.72
CA ASN A 46 -3.09 -13.01 -5.30
C ASN A 46 -2.71 -11.83 -6.20
N THR A 47 -3.61 -11.52 -7.12
CA THR A 47 -3.39 -10.64 -8.27
C THR A 47 -3.72 -9.19 -7.99
N CYS A 48 -3.05 -8.28 -8.69
CA CYS A 48 -3.40 -6.86 -8.76
C CYS A 48 -4.09 -6.56 -10.10
N GLY A 49 -5.13 -5.73 -10.08
CA GLY A 49 -5.90 -5.34 -11.28
C GLY A 49 -6.17 -3.84 -11.34
N PHE A 50 -5.29 -3.03 -10.69
CA PHE A 50 -5.53 -1.59 -10.52
C PHE A 50 -5.10 -0.77 -11.74
N ILE A 51 -3.94 -1.08 -12.33
CA ILE A 51 -3.41 -0.39 -13.51
C ILE A 51 -2.94 -1.42 -14.55
N GLN A 52 -2.79 -0.99 -15.81
CA GLN A 52 -2.45 -1.87 -16.92
C GLN A 52 -1.20 -2.73 -16.67
N SER A 53 -0.11 -2.13 -16.20
CA SER A 53 1.13 -2.87 -15.91
C SER A 53 0.95 -3.94 -14.83
N ALA A 54 0.09 -3.70 -13.83
CA ALA A 54 -0.22 -4.68 -12.81
C ALA A 54 -1.12 -5.83 -13.34
N LYS A 55 -1.98 -5.55 -14.32
CA LYS A 55 -2.76 -6.59 -15.03
C LYS A 55 -1.83 -7.49 -15.84
N GLU A 56 -0.88 -6.90 -16.57
CA GLU A 56 0.13 -7.64 -17.35
C GLU A 56 1.01 -8.51 -16.45
N GLU A 57 1.47 -7.99 -15.30
CA GLU A 57 2.19 -8.77 -14.29
C GLU A 57 1.34 -9.93 -13.77
N ALA A 58 0.07 -9.70 -13.46
CA ALA A 58 -0.84 -10.72 -12.96
C ALA A 58 -1.02 -11.86 -13.98
N ILE A 59 -1.28 -11.53 -15.25
CA ILE A 59 -1.45 -12.49 -16.34
C ILE A 59 -0.16 -13.28 -16.56
N SER A 60 0.99 -12.59 -16.67
CA SER A 60 2.29 -13.24 -16.84
C SER A 60 2.61 -14.21 -15.70
N THR A 61 2.35 -13.80 -14.45
CA THR A 61 2.58 -14.64 -13.27
C THR A 61 1.64 -15.87 -13.27
N LEU A 62 0.38 -15.70 -13.65
CA LEU A 62 -0.56 -16.83 -13.73
C LEU A 62 -0.08 -17.87 -14.76
N PHE A 63 0.37 -17.45 -15.94
CA PHE A 63 0.94 -18.37 -16.93
C PHE A 63 2.25 -19.02 -16.47
N GLU A 64 3.13 -18.27 -15.81
CA GLU A 64 4.35 -18.84 -15.22
C GLU A 64 4.02 -19.94 -14.21
N MET A 65 3.08 -19.66 -13.30
CA MET A 65 2.67 -20.62 -12.27
C MET A 65 1.93 -21.84 -12.88
N ALA A 66 1.15 -21.63 -13.94
CA ALA A 66 0.53 -22.73 -14.69
C ALA A 66 1.56 -23.71 -15.26
N GLY A 67 2.74 -23.24 -15.63
CA GLY A 67 3.86 -24.09 -16.10
C GLY A 67 4.26 -25.16 -15.10
N TYR A 68 4.08 -24.95 -13.80
CA TYR A 68 4.35 -25.96 -12.76
C TYR A 68 3.35 -27.14 -12.75
N LYS A 69 2.26 -27.07 -13.49
CA LYS A 69 1.40 -28.24 -13.75
C LYS A 69 2.12 -29.31 -14.60
N GLN A 70 3.11 -28.90 -15.39
CA GLN A 70 3.91 -29.81 -16.24
C GLN A 70 5.30 -30.09 -15.66
N THR A 71 5.92 -29.09 -15.02
CA THR A 71 7.33 -29.14 -14.59
C THR A 71 7.52 -29.31 -13.08
N GLY A 72 6.45 -29.15 -12.29
CA GLY A 72 6.45 -29.22 -10.83
C GLY A 72 5.40 -30.18 -10.27
N CYS A 73 4.95 -29.86 -9.05
CA CYS A 73 3.93 -30.62 -8.33
C CYS A 73 2.53 -30.03 -8.45
N CYS A 74 2.35 -28.89 -9.14
CA CYS A 74 1.09 -28.16 -9.17
C CYS A 74 -0.03 -28.98 -9.80
N ARG A 75 -1.12 -29.13 -9.05
CA ARG A 75 -2.37 -29.76 -9.50
C ARG A 75 -3.47 -28.75 -9.71
N LEU A 76 -3.49 -27.72 -8.85
CA LEU A 76 -4.51 -26.67 -8.86
C LEU A 76 -3.87 -25.29 -8.84
N LEU A 77 -4.30 -24.42 -9.74
CA LEU A 77 -3.92 -23.01 -9.81
C LEU A 77 -5.14 -22.15 -9.43
N VAL A 78 -4.96 -21.31 -8.42
CA VAL A 78 -5.97 -20.38 -7.90
C VAL A 78 -5.59 -18.97 -8.29
N ALA A 79 -6.44 -18.27 -9.03
CA ALA A 79 -6.36 -16.83 -9.23
C ALA A 79 -7.27 -16.13 -8.22
N THR A 80 -6.71 -15.19 -7.44
CA THR A 80 -7.47 -14.40 -6.46
C THR A 80 -7.05 -12.94 -6.49
N GLY A 81 -7.75 -12.08 -5.75
CA GLY A 81 -7.42 -10.67 -5.60
C GLY A 81 -8.10 -9.75 -6.62
N CYS A 82 -7.55 -8.53 -6.78
CA CYS A 82 -8.21 -7.46 -7.52
C CYS A 82 -8.43 -7.76 -9.00
N PHE A 83 -7.48 -8.41 -9.68
CA PHE A 83 -7.64 -8.78 -11.09
C PHE A 83 -8.70 -9.88 -11.24
N ALA A 84 -8.67 -10.90 -10.40
CA ALA A 84 -9.65 -11.97 -10.41
C ALA A 84 -11.07 -11.46 -10.06
N GLN A 85 -11.18 -10.47 -9.16
CA GLN A 85 -12.46 -9.81 -8.85
C GLN A 85 -13.02 -9.03 -10.04
N ARG A 86 -12.14 -8.36 -10.77
CA ARG A 86 -12.54 -7.42 -11.84
C ARG A 86 -12.85 -8.12 -13.16
N TYR A 87 -12.16 -9.21 -13.47
CA TYR A 87 -12.22 -9.91 -14.75
C TYR A 87 -12.42 -11.43 -14.62
N PRO A 88 -13.39 -11.91 -13.81
CA PRO A 88 -13.54 -13.34 -13.57
C PRO A 88 -13.94 -14.10 -14.84
N GLU A 89 -14.79 -13.53 -15.69
CA GLU A 89 -15.24 -14.13 -16.94
C GLU A 89 -14.09 -14.26 -17.94
N ALA A 90 -13.27 -13.21 -18.11
CA ALA A 90 -12.12 -13.23 -18.99
C ALA A 90 -11.10 -14.30 -18.56
N ILE A 91 -10.81 -14.40 -17.25
CA ILE A 91 -9.95 -15.48 -16.72
C ILE A 91 -10.58 -16.84 -16.99
N ARG A 92 -11.88 -16.97 -16.83
CA ARG A 92 -12.58 -18.24 -17.06
C ARG A 92 -12.51 -18.67 -18.53
N GLU A 93 -12.63 -17.74 -19.47
CA GLU A 93 -12.68 -18.01 -20.90
C GLU A 93 -11.28 -18.16 -21.51
N GLU A 94 -10.35 -17.26 -21.16
CA GLU A 94 -9.05 -17.13 -21.81
C GLU A 94 -7.92 -17.87 -21.09
N MET A 95 -8.10 -18.26 -19.80
CA MET A 95 -7.06 -18.91 -19.00
C MET A 95 -7.55 -20.26 -18.45
N PRO A 96 -7.71 -21.29 -19.32
CA PRO A 96 -8.21 -22.61 -18.92
C PRO A 96 -7.31 -23.32 -17.89
N GLU A 97 -6.07 -22.86 -17.71
CA GLU A 97 -5.12 -23.37 -16.71
C GLU A 97 -5.50 -22.99 -15.27
N VAL A 98 -6.33 -21.95 -15.09
CA VAL A 98 -6.79 -21.52 -13.76
C VAL A 98 -7.96 -22.39 -13.34
N ASP A 99 -7.83 -23.10 -12.23
CA ASP A 99 -8.84 -24.05 -11.72
C ASP A 99 -9.83 -23.39 -10.77
N VAL A 100 -9.42 -22.36 -10.04
CA VAL A 100 -10.25 -21.60 -9.10
C VAL A 100 -10.10 -20.11 -9.37
N ILE A 101 -11.24 -19.40 -9.46
CA ILE A 101 -11.26 -17.94 -9.54
C ILE A 101 -11.93 -17.42 -8.28
N MET A 102 -11.21 -16.58 -7.51
CA MET A 102 -11.72 -16.02 -6.26
C MET A 102 -11.45 -14.52 -6.23
N GLY A 103 -12.47 -13.75 -5.89
CA GLY A 103 -12.34 -12.31 -5.74
C GLY A 103 -11.65 -11.89 -4.44
N VAL A 104 -11.98 -10.69 -4.01
CA VAL A 104 -11.59 -10.14 -2.69
C VAL A 104 -12.68 -10.50 -1.66
N ASN A 105 -12.29 -10.65 -0.39
CA ASN A 105 -13.17 -10.86 0.78
C ASN A 105 -13.83 -12.26 0.95
N ASP A 106 -13.71 -13.18 0.01
CA ASP A 106 -14.31 -14.55 0.11
C ASP A 106 -13.34 -15.61 0.67
N TYR A 107 -12.28 -15.21 1.38
CA TYR A 107 -11.19 -16.12 1.80
C TYR A 107 -11.65 -17.24 2.74
N GLN A 108 -12.76 -17.09 3.47
CA GLN A 108 -13.39 -18.15 4.27
C GLN A 108 -13.84 -19.35 3.41
N LYS A 109 -14.07 -19.13 2.12
CA LYS A 109 -14.49 -20.19 1.17
C LYS A 109 -13.28 -20.83 0.45
N LEU A 110 -12.04 -20.43 0.74
CA LEU A 110 -10.86 -20.86 0.00
C LEU A 110 -10.65 -22.37 0.04
N ASP A 111 -10.76 -22.99 1.22
CA ASP A 111 -10.68 -24.44 1.34
C ASP A 111 -11.79 -25.15 0.54
N GLN A 112 -13.03 -24.68 0.65
CA GLN A 112 -14.15 -25.20 -0.11
C GLN A 112 -13.90 -25.14 -1.62
N ALA A 113 -13.41 -24.01 -2.13
CA ALA A 113 -13.11 -23.80 -3.54
C ALA A 113 -12.02 -24.76 -4.05
N ILE A 114 -10.96 -24.96 -3.25
CA ILE A 114 -9.89 -25.93 -3.55
C ILE A 114 -10.44 -27.36 -3.59
N GLN A 115 -11.28 -27.73 -2.63
CA GLN A 115 -11.89 -29.07 -2.56
C GLN A 115 -12.86 -29.33 -3.73
N GLU A 116 -13.58 -28.31 -4.18
CA GLU A 116 -14.46 -28.40 -5.36
C GLU A 116 -13.64 -28.57 -6.65
N ALA A 117 -12.58 -27.79 -6.81
CA ALA A 117 -11.68 -27.92 -7.95
C ALA A 117 -10.97 -29.29 -7.99
N ALA A 118 -10.58 -29.83 -6.84
CA ALA A 118 -9.98 -31.16 -6.74
C ALA A 118 -10.92 -32.30 -7.21
N LYS A 119 -12.24 -32.06 -7.24
CA LYS A 119 -13.25 -32.99 -7.76
C LYS A 119 -13.57 -32.75 -9.25
N GLY A 120 -12.84 -31.85 -9.91
CA GLY A 120 -13.02 -31.52 -11.32
C GLY A 120 -13.99 -30.36 -11.59
N GLY A 121 -14.42 -29.63 -10.54
CA GLY A 121 -15.13 -28.36 -10.68
C GLY A 121 -14.18 -27.23 -11.11
N ARG A 122 -14.76 -26.09 -11.48
CA ARG A 122 -14.03 -24.85 -11.76
C ARG A 122 -14.78 -23.66 -11.12
N PRO A 123 -14.72 -23.57 -9.78
CA PRO A 123 -15.52 -22.61 -9.03
C PRO A 123 -15.10 -21.17 -9.27
N VAL A 124 -16.07 -20.26 -9.21
CA VAL A 124 -15.90 -18.81 -9.26
C VAL A 124 -16.59 -18.23 -8.03
N TYR A 125 -15.81 -17.56 -7.18
CA TYR A 125 -16.28 -16.89 -5.96
C TYR A 125 -15.87 -15.43 -6.02
N THR A 126 -16.80 -14.55 -6.38
CA THR A 126 -16.55 -13.10 -6.54
C THR A 126 -17.60 -12.25 -5.82
N ASP A 127 -18.46 -12.86 -5.03
CA ASP A 127 -19.46 -12.14 -4.24
C ASP A 127 -18.80 -11.45 -3.05
N ASP A 128 -19.26 -10.24 -2.73
CA ASP A 128 -18.90 -9.51 -1.52
C ASP A 128 -20.17 -9.33 -0.67
N ASP A 129 -20.20 -9.91 0.52
CA ASP A 129 -21.32 -9.76 1.46
C ASP A 129 -21.27 -8.43 2.24
N GLY A 130 -20.29 -7.57 1.93
CA GLY A 130 -20.10 -6.27 2.55
C GLY A 130 -19.63 -6.32 4.01
N LYS A 131 -19.19 -7.48 4.52
CA LYS A 131 -18.76 -7.65 5.90
C LYS A 131 -17.25 -7.84 6.01
N PHE A 132 -16.72 -7.47 7.15
CA PHE A 132 -15.39 -7.92 7.55
C PHE A 132 -15.48 -9.34 8.10
N HIS A 133 -14.63 -10.21 7.57
CA HIS A 133 -14.39 -11.53 8.14
C HIS A 133 -13.04 -11.51 8.83
N GLU A 134 -13.04 -11.89 10.11
CA GLU A 134 -11.81 -11.93 10.91
C GLU A 134 -11.11 -13.28 10.75
N PHE A 135 -9.84 -13.22 10.38
CA PHE A 135 -8.96 -14.36 10.24
C PHE A 135 -7.71 -14.14 11.07
N GLY A 136 -7.07 -15.23 11.46
CA GLY A 136 -5.68 -15.17 11.92
C GLY A 136 -4.75 -14.63 10.83
N ARG A 137 -3.49 -14.40 11.17
CA ARG A 137 -2.48 -13.92 10.24
C ARG A 137 -1.24 -14.82 10.24
N VAL A 138 -0.76 -15.18 9.07
CA VAL A 138 0.60 -15.71 8.88
C VAL A 138 1.41 -14.61 8.21
N LEU A 139 2.19 -13.87 8.99
CA LEU A 139 2.93 -12.71 8.48
C LEU A 139 3.93 -13.12 7.40
N THR A 140 3.93 -12.36 6.32
CA THR A 140 4.91 -12.39 5.23
C THR A 140 5.86 -11.19 5.25
N THR A 141 5.56 -10.21 6.09
CA THR A 141 6.45 -9.11 6.43
C THR A 141 7.56 -9.59 7.39
N PRO A 142 8.64 -8.82 7.56
CA PRO A 142 9.60 -9.07 8.63
C PRO A 142 8.92 -9.13 10.00
N LYS A 143 9.43 -9.98 10.90
CA LYS A 143 8.81 -10.25 12.22
C LYS A 143 8.58 -9.01 13.09
N TYR A 144 9.26 -7.91 12.81
CA TYR A 144 9.16 -6.65 13.56
C TYR A 144 8.16 -5.64 12.98
N SER A 145 7.59 -5.89 11.80
CA SER A 145 6.71 -4.93 11.10
C SER A 145 5.46 -5.61 10.55
N ALA A 146 4.30 -4.97 10.66
CA ALA A 146 3.05 -5.47 10.12
C ALA A 146 2.15 -4.33 9.60
N TYR A 147 1.43 -4.60 8.51
CA TYR A 147 0.32 -3.76 8.07
C TYR A 147 -0.97 -4.14 8.81
N ILE A 148 -1.72 -3.14 9.24
CA ILE A 148 -3.03 -3.31 9.87
C ILE A 148 -4.08 -2.68 8.97
N ARG A 149 -4.93 -3.50 8.39
CA ARG A 149 -6.08 -3.04 7.62
C ARG A 149 -7.17 -2.55 8.58
N ILE A 150 -7.53 -1.26 8.48
CA ILE A 150 -8.53 -0.63 9.33
C ILE A 150 -9.84 -0.31 8.62
N GLY A 151 -9.87 -0.43 7.30
CA GLY A 151 -11.04 -0.23 6.46
C GLY A 151 -10.89 -0.91 5.11
N GLU A 152 -11.99 -1.11 4.40
CA GLU A 152 -12.05 -1.74 3.09
C GLU A 152 -13.02 -0.98 2.18
N GLY A 153 -12.76 -0.98 0.86
CA GLY A 153 -13.57 -0.28 -0.12
C GLY A 153 -13.35 1.24 -0.12
N CYS A 154 -14.03 1.96 -1.02
CA CYS A 154 -13.88 3.41 -1.15
C CYS A 154 -15.10 4.02 -1.82
N ASP A 155 -15.63 5.13 -1.24
CA ASP A 155 -16.77 5.90 -1.79
C ASP A 155 -16.33 7.25 -2.38
N ASN A 156 -15.04 7.49 -2.60
CA ASN A 156 -14.58 8.75 -3.15
C ASN A 156 -14.89 8.87 -4.66
N TRP A 157 -15.03 7.74 -5.37
CA TRP A 157 -15.39 7.69 -6.79
C TRP A 157 -14.55 8.63 -7.65
N CYS A 158 -13.24 8.74 -7.36
CA CYS A 158 -12.33 9.47 -8.22
C CYS A 158 -12.48 8.96 -9.66
N SER A 159 -12.58 9.85 -10.63
CA SER A 159 -12.97 9.52 -12.02
C SER A 159 -12.01 8.56 -12.74
N TYR A 160 -10.77 8.43 -12.25
CA TYR A 160 -9.72 7.54 -12.78
C TYR A 160 -9.61 6.20 -12.05
N CYS A 161 -10.40 5.97 -10.99
CA CYS A 161 -10.12 4.90 -10.02
C CYS A 161 -11.13 3.75 -10.11
N ALA A 162 -10.63 2.54 -10.33
CA ALA A 162 -11.44 1.33 -10.38
C ALA A 162 -11.75 0.69 -8.99
N ILE A 163 -11.20 1.23 -7.91
CA ILE A 163 -11.34 0.62 -6.57
C ILE A 163 -12.79 0.41 -6.12
N PRO A 164 -13.72 1.37 -6.27
CA PRO A 164 -15.12 1.13 -5.88
C PRO A 164 -15.76 -0.07 -6.59
N MET A 165 -15.39 -0.30 -7.85
CA MET A 165 -15.88 -1.44 -8.65
C MET A 165 -15.25 -2.78 -8.24
N ILE A 166 -14.04 -2.75 -7.64
CA ILE A 166 -13.29 -3.96 -7.26
C ILE A 166 -13.56 -4.34 -5.79
N ARG A 167 -13.54 -3.35 -4.89
CA ARG A 167 -13.57 -3.57 -3.43
C ARG A 167 -14.83 -3.05 -2.75
N GLY A 168 -15.78 -2.56 -3.55
CA GLY A 168 -17.07 -2.07 -3.06
C GLY A 168 -16.99 -0.75 -2.30
N GLY A 169 -18.10 -0.40 -1.64
CA GLY A 169 -18.22 0.78 -0.80
C GLY A 169 -17.33 0.72 0.44
N TYR A 170 -17.03 1.91 0.99
CA TYR A 170 -16.20 2.01 2.18
C TYR A 170 -16.89 1.39 3.41
N ARG A 171 -16.14 0.67 4.20
CA ARG A 171 -16.54 0.14 5.50
C ARG A 171 -15.36 0.12 6.46
N SER A 172 -15.58 0.58 7.68
CA SER A 172 -14.58 0.54 8.75
C SER A 172 -14.54 -0.84 9.39
N ARG A 173 -13.35 -1.33 9.68
CA ARG A 173 -13.17 -2.54 10.48
C ARG A 173 -13.50 -2.24 11.94
N PRO A 174 -14.17 -3.14 12.69
CA PRO A 174 -14.46 -2.93 14.09
C PRO A 174 -13.20 -2.63 14.92
N LYS A 175 -13.25 -1.57 15.74
CA LYS A 175 -12.12 -1.13 16.56
C LYS A 175 -11.60 -2.23 17.49
N ALA A 176 -12.51 -3.00 18.08
CA ALA A 176 -12.14 -4.10 18.99
C ALA A 176 -11.25 -5.14 18.30
N ASP A 177 -11.54 -5.47 17.04
CA ASP A 177 -10.82 -6.46 16.24
C ASP A 177 -9.43 -5.92 15.85
N ILE A 178 -9.34 -4.65 15.47
CA ILE A 178 -8.07 -3.97 15.19
C ILE A 178 -7.17 -4.00 16.43
N LEU A 179 -7.68 -3.59 17.58
CA LEU A 179 -6.90 -3.57 18.84
C LEU A 179 -6.50 -4.98 19.29
N SER A 180 -7.36 -5.98 19.09
CA SER A 180 -7.06 -7.38 19.39
C SER A 180 -5.93 -7.91 18.50
N GLU A 181 -5.96 -7.62 17.20
CA GLU A 181 -4.91 -8.01 16.26
C GLU A 181 -3.58 -7.35 16.62
N VAL A 182 -3.56 -6.03 16.87
CA VAL A 182 -2.34 -5.32 17.27
C VAL A 182 -1.73 -5.92 18.53
N ARG A 183 -2.53 -6.21 19.57
CA ARG A 183 -2.04 -6.87 20.80
C ARG A 183 -1.46 -8.25 20.51
N THR A 184 -2.12 -9.04 19.68
CA THR A 184 -1.66 -10.38 19.29
C THR A 184 -0.32 -10.32 18.57
N LEU A 185 -0.18 -9.41 17.59
CA LEU A 185 1.05 -9.24 16.83
C LEU A 185 2.19 -8.66 17.67
N THR A 186 1.88 -7.73 18.58
CA THR A 186 2.86 -7.19 19.54
C THR A 186 3.40 -8.31 20.44
N ALA A 187 2.55 -9.20 20.93
CA ALA A 187 2.96 -10.37 21.71
C ALA A 187 3.86 -11.35 20.91
N GLN A 188 3.77 -11.32 19.57
CA GLN A 188 4.65 -12.08 18.65
C GLN A 188 5.96 -11.34 18.32
N GLY A 189 6.17 -10.12 18.82
CA GLY A 189 7.38 -9.33 18.63
C GLY A 189 7.32 -8.28 17.55
N VAL A 190 6.16 -8.00 16.95
CA VAL A 190 5.96 -6.88 16.04
C VAL A 190 6.07 -5.57 16.80
N LYS A 191 6.85 -4.63 16.27
CA LYS A 191 7.17 -3.32 16.89
C LYS A 191 6.69 -2.14 16.05
N GLU A 192 6.65 -2.31 14.73
CA GLU A 192 6.16 -1.30 13.78
C GLU A 192 4.82 -1.73 13.19
N PHE A 193 3.84 -0.86 13.27
CA PHE A 193 2.51 -1.05 12.71
C PHE A 193 2.19 0.07 11.70
N THR A 194 1.71 -0.32 10.53
CA THR A 194 1.29 0.63 9.49
C THR A 194 -0.20 0.45 9.23
N LEU A 195 -1.00 1.45 9.58
CA LEU A 195 -2.43 1.48 9.32
C LEU A 195 -2.69 1.73 7.83
N ILE A 196 -3.54 0.89 7.24
CA ILE A 196 -3.89 0.96 5.82
C ILE A 196 -5.40 0.76 5.60
N ALA A 197 -5.91 1.49 4.62
CA ALA A 197 -7.20 1.30 3.96
C ALA A 197 -7.08 1.83 2.52
N GLN A 198 -8.16 1.87 1.76
CA GLN A 198 -8.18 2.62 0.49
C GLN A 198 -8.25 4.13 0.74
N ASP A 199 -8.91 4.52 1.83
CA ASP A 199 -8.89 5.86 2.42
C ASP A 199 -8.82 5.70 3.94
N THR A 200 -7.63 5.83 4.51
CA THR A 200 -7.38 5.64 5.94
C THR A 200 -8.01 6.74 6.79
N THR A 201 -8.12 7.96 6.25
CA THR A 201 -8.73 9.10 6.94
C THR A 201 -10.24 8.96 7.12
N ARG A 202 -10.89 8.05 6.39
CA ARG A 202 -12.34 7.75 6.52
C ARG A 202 -12.70 6.87 7.70
N TYR A 203 -11.75 6.37 8.45
CA TYR A 203 -12.02 5.44 9.53
C TYR A 203 -13.07 5.98 10.51
N GLY A 204 -14.13 5.21 10.73
CA GLY A 204 -15.23 5.52 11.64
C GLY A 204 -16.26 6.51 11.09
N THR A 205 -16.29 6.78 9.77
CA THR A 205 -17.29 7.68 9.14
C THR A 205 -18.48 6.94 8.53
N ASP A 206 -18.65 5.65 8.79
CA ASP A 206 -19.66 4.79 8.16
C ASP A 206 -21.10 5.30 8.35
N ASP A 207 -21.36 5.95 9.49
CA ASP A 207 -22.66 6.54 9.82
C ASP A 207 -22.74 8.04 9.47
N GLY A 208 -21.83 8.55 8.64
CA GLY A 208 -21.79 9.97 8.25
C GLY A 208 -21.19 10.92 9.32
N GLY A 209 -20.55 10.37 10.36
CA GLY A 209 -19.90 11.11 11.41
C GLY A 209 -18.48 11.59 11.05
N GLU A 210 -17.81 12.21 12.02
CA GLU A 210 -16.41 12.62 11.91
C GLU A 210 -15.47 11.41 11.94
N SER A 211 -14.29 11.56 11.34
CA SER A 211 -13.25 10.54 11.39
C SER A 211 -12.84 10.18 12.83
N GLN A 212 -12.81 8.89 13.13
CA GLN A 212 -12.34 8.35 14.40
C GLN A 212 -10.86 7.89 14.33
N LEU A 213 -10.16 8.22 13.24
CA LEU A 213 -8.75 7.86 13.09
C LEU A 213 -7.86 8.40 14.22
N PRO A 214 -8.02 9.67 14.70
CA PRO A 214 -7.22 10.17 15.81
C PRO A 214 -7.36 9.31 17.07
N GLN A 215 -8.60 8.93 17.45
CA GLN A 215 -8.83 8.06 18.61
C GLN A 215 -8.26 6.66 18.42
N LEU A 216 -8.37 6.08 17.22
CA LEU A 216 -7.80 4.79 16.94
C LEU A 216 -6.27 4.81 17.07
N ILE A 217 -5.62 5.87 16.56
CA ILE A 217 -4.17 6.08 16.71
C ILE A 217 -3.79 6.16 18.19
N GLU A 218 -4.52 6.93 19.01
CA GLU A 218 -4.27 7.03 20.46
C GLU A 218 -4.36 5.66 21.15
N GLU A 219 -5.43 4.90 20.87
CA GLU A 219 -5.66 3.61 21.50
C GLU A 219 -4.62 2.57 21.08
N ILE A 220 -4.19 2.55 19.82
CA ILE A 220 -3.12 1.66 19.36
C ILE A 220 -1.77 2.07 19.95
N ALA A 221 -1.45 3.37 19.94
CA ALA A 221 -0.20 3.88 20.50
C ALA A 221 -0.05 3.61 21.99
N ALA A 222 -1.17 3.46 22.72
CA ALA A 222 -1.17 3.10 24.13
C ALA A 222 -0.90 1.60 24.40
N ILE A 223 -0.87 0.74 23.38
CA ILE A 223 -0.58 -0.69 23.56
C ILE A 223 0.93 -0.87 23.84
N PRO A 224 1.32 -1.48 24.96
CA PRO A 224 2.72 -1.72 25.26
C PRO A 224 3.42 -2.57 24.18
N GLY A 225 4.59 -2.13 23.72
CA GLY A 225 5.36 -2.79 22.69
C GLY A 225 5.10 -2.28 21.27
N VAL A 226 4.17 -1.36 21.07
CA VAL A 226 4.04 -0.58 19.85
C VAL A 226 5.12 0.51 19.88
N ASP A 227 6.20 0.29 19.13
CA ASP A 227 7.34 1.21 19.07
C ASP A 227 7.20 2.26 17.98
N TRP A 228 6.58 1.90 16.84
CA TRP A 228 6.21 2.78 15.74
C TRP A 228 4.81 2.49 15.21
N LEU A 229 4.04 3.55 15.05
CA LEU A 229 2.73 3.55 14.40
C LEU A 229 2.73 4.56 13.27
N ARG A 230 2.28 4.16 12.09
CA ARG A 230 2.23 4.95 10.86
C ARG A 230 0.88 4.80 10.19
N ALA A 231 0.41 5.83 9.47
CA ALA A 231 -0.76 5.75 8.60
C ALA A 231 -0.37 6.06 7.15
N LEU A 232 -0.87 5.26 6.21
CA LEU A 232 -0.69 5.45 4.77
C LEU A 232 -2.05 5.56 4.07
N TYR A 233 -2.06 6.05 2.84
CA TYR A 233 -3.25 6.18 1.99
C TYR A 233 -4.31 7.10 2.60
N CYS A 234 -3.89 8.25 3.06
CA CYS A 234 -4.77 9.28 3.60
C CYS A 234 -5.31 10.20 2.48
N TYR A 235 -6.44 10.83 2.75
CA TYR A 235 -7.08 11.74 1.79
C TYR A 235 -7.04 13.17 2.35
N PRO A 236 -6.52 14.17 1.59
CA PRO A 236 -6.30 15.53 2.11
C PRO A 236 -7.56 16.17 2.71
N GLU A 237 -8.73 15.97 2.10
CA GLU A 237 -10.03 16.52 2.53
C GLU A 237 -10.33 16.29 4.03
N ARG A 238 -9.83 15.16 4.59
CA ARG A 238 -10.12 14.76 5.98
C ARG A 238 -8.94 14.92 6.92
N VAL A 239 -7.89 15.60 6.46
CA VAL A 239 -6.76 15.93 7.32
C VAL A 239 -7.02 17.27 7.97
N ASP A 240 -7.11 17.25 9.28
CA ASP A 240 -7.35 18.42 10.12
C ASP A 240 -6.25 18.57 11.21
N GLU A 241 -6.31 19.68 11.93
CA GLU A 241 -5.39 19.96 13.04
C GLU A 241 -5.46 18.88 14.13
N ARG A 242 -6.65 18.33 14.41
CA ARG A 242 -6.85 17.30 15.44
C ARG A 242 -6.07 16.03 15.11
N LEU A 243 -6.08 15.57 13.84
CA LEU A 243 -5.30 14.42 13.42
C LEU A 243 -3.80 14.68 13.56
N LEU A 244 -3.32 15.82 13.04
CA LEU A 244 -1.90 16.14 13.05
C LEU A 244 -1.37 16.37 14.47
N ASP A 245 -2.12 17.06 15.32
CA ASP A 245 -1.75 17.29 16.73
C ASP A 245 -1.78 16.00 17.54
N THR A 246 -2.72 15.08 17.25
CA THR A 246 -2.75 13.76 17.87
C THR A 246 -1.48 12.97 17.50
N MET A 247 -1.13 12.94 16.22
CA MET A 247 0.09 12.25 15.77
C MET A 247 1.34 12.86 16.40
N LYS A 248 1.46 14.20 16.38
CA LYS A 248 2.63 14.90 16.89
C LYS A 248 2.83 14.76 18.41
N ARG A 249 1.75 14.60 19.16
CA ARG A 249 1.79 14.45 20.62
C ARG A 249 2.29 13.07 21.08
N LEU A 250 2.14 12.05 20.27
CA LEU A 250 2.40 10.66 20.62
C LEU A 250 3.80 10.23 20.15
N PRO A 251 4.75 9.97 21.06
CA PRO A 251 6.16 9.79 20.71
C PRO A 251 6.48 8.48 19.93
N ASN A 252 5.53 7.57 19.88
CA ASN A 252 5.63 6.33 19.10
C ASN A 252 4.77 6.36 17.81
N VAL A 253 4.15 7.50 17.49
CA VAL A 253 3.52 7.74 16.20
C VAL A 253 4.52 8.48 15.32
N CYS A 254 4.77 7.97 14.12
CA CYS A 254 5.72 8.58 13.20
C CYS A 254 5.20 9.94 12.72
N ASP A 255 6.06 10.95 12.74
CA ASP A 255 5.80 12.29 12.18
C ASP A 255 5.78 12.24 10.64
N TYR A 256 4.93 11.41 10.08
CA TYR A 256 4.88 11.07 8.65
C TYR A 256 3.45 10.73 8.23
N LEU A 257 2.99 11.33 7.13
CA LEU A 257 1.71 10.96 6.53
C LEU A 257 1.81 10.90 4.99
N ASP A 258 1.16 9.90 4.40
CA ASP A 258 1.04 9.74 2.96
C ASP A 258 -0.30 10.28 2.47
N LEU A 259 -0.25 11.35 1.68
CA LEU A 259 -1.40 12.10 1.16
C LEU A 259 -1.34 12.19 -0.36
N PRO A 260 -1.86 11.23 -1.12
CA PRO A 260 -1.95 11.32 -2.57
C PRO A 260 -2.86 12.47 -3.02
N MET A 261 -2.27 13.62 -3.34
CA MET A 261 -3.00 14.84 -3.77
C MET A 261 -3.44 14.76 -5.21
N GLN A 262 -2.73 14.01 -6.03
CA GLN A 262 -2.93 13.75 -7.45
C GLN A 262 -2.63 14.97 -8.34
N HIS A 263 -3.20 16.12 -8.08
CA HIS A 263 -2.98 17.37 -8.80
C HIS A 263 -3.16 18.59 -7.89
N ILE A 264 -2.96 19.81 -8.44
CA ILE A 264 -3.20 21.07 -7.72
C ILE A 264 -4.12 22.01 -8.51
N SER A 265 -4.19 21.91 -9.83
CA SER A 265 -5.13 22.73 -10.62
C SER A 265 -6.57 22.39 -10.22
N GLN A 266 -7.36 23.44 -9.89
CA GLN A 266 -8.75 23.26 -9.49
C GLN A 266 -9.61 22.65 -10.61
N HIS A 267 -9.31 22.96 -11.85
CA HIS A 267 -9.96 22.38 -13.02
C HIS A 267 -9.75 20.84 -13.01
N ILE A 268 -8.52 20.38 -12.94
CA ILE A 268 -8.18 18.94 -12.96
C ILE A 268 -8.71 18.22 -11.71
N LEU A 269 -8.62 18.82 -10.52
CA LEU A 269 -9.20 18.23 -9.30
C LEU A 269 -10.70 18.00 -9.43
N THR A 270 -11.42 18.95 -10.06
CA THR A 270 -12.87 18.83 -10.33
C THR A 270 -13.15 17.68 -11.30
N ASP A 271 -12.40 17.56 -12.38
CA ASP A 271 -12.55 16.50 -13.37
C ASP A 271 -12.13 15.13 -12.85
N MET A 272 -11.18 15.09 -11.92
CA MET A 272 -10.82 13.92 -11.14
C MET A 272 -11.92 13.49 -10.14
N ASN A 273 -12.99 14.26 -10.00
CA ASN A 273 -14.03 14.08 -8.99
C ASN A 273 -13.45 14.10 -7.57
N ARG A 274 -12.46 14.98 -7.32
CA ARG A 274 -11.92 15.20 -5.98
C ARG A 274 -12.67 16.35 -5.32
N THR A 275 -13.01 16.17 -4.05
CA THR A 275 -13.71 17.16 -3.23
C THR A 275 -12.75 18.22 -2.66
N ASP A 276 -11.44 17.92 -2.67
CA ASP A 276 -10.40 18.88 -2.27
C ASP A 276 -10.38 20.10 -3.19
N THR A 277 -10.11 21.26 -2.61
CA THR A 277 -9.78 22.48 -3.37
C THR A 277 -8.27 22.73 -3.36
N SER A 278 -7.78 23.41 -4.40
CA SER A 278 -6.39 23.87 -4.46
C SER A 278 -5.97 24.66 -3.19
N ALA A 279 -6.87 25.50 -2.68
CA ALA A 279 -6.65 26.27 -1.47
C ALA A 279 -6.54 25.36 -0.22
N HIS A 280 -7.42 24.37 -0.08
CA HIS A 280 -7.38 23.43 1.06
C HIS A 280 -6.11 22.56 1.02
N ILE A 281 -5.72 22.05 -0.15
CA ILE A 281 -4.48 21.28 -0.30
C ILE A 281 -3.26 22.09 0.15
N ARG A 282 -3.17 23.37 -0.26
CA ARG A 282 -2.08 24.26 0.17
C ARG A 282 -2.10 24.50 1.69
N GLU A 283 -3.29 24.64 2.27
CA GLU A 283 -3.46 24.78 3.71
C GLU A 283 -3.00 23.52 4.47
N VAL A 284 -3.37 22.34 4.01
CA VAL A 284 -2.88 21.08 4.58
C VAL A 284 -1.35 21.01 4.51
N CYS A 285 -0.74 21.36 3.38
CA CYS A 285 0.72 21.42 3.27
C CYS A 285 1.35 22.39 4.27
N ARG A 286 0.72 23.54 4.50
CA ARG A 286 1.16 24.55 5.50
C ARG A 286 1.13 23.95 6.90
N MET A 287 0.03 23.30 7.28
CA MET A 287 -0.12 22.64 8.59
C MET A 287 0.99 21.62 8.87
N PHE A 288 1.40 20.84 7.86
CA PHE A 288 2.54 19.91 7.98
C PHE A 288 3.85 20.61 8.23
N LYS A 289 4.16 21.65 7.45
CA LYS A 289 5.40 22.43 7.61
C LYS A 289 5.50 23.08 8.98
N GLU A 290 4.42 23.65 9.48
CA GLU A 290 4.39 24.31 10.80
C GLU A 290 4.66 23.34 11.95
N ARG A 291 4.26 22.06 11.78
CA ARG A 291 4.50 21.01 12.76
C ARG A 291 5.82 20.27 12.56
N GLY A 292 6.56 20.56 11.50
CA GLY A 292 7.79 19.84 11.14
C GLY A 292 7.54 18.35 10.88
N MET A 293 6.37 18.00 10.33
CA MET A 293 6.02 16.63 9.95
C MET A 293 6.40 16.36 8.51
N MET A 294 6.78 15.12 8.24
CA MET A 294 7.14 14.63 6.92
C MET A 294 5.88 14.40 6.07
N LEU A 295 5.85 15.01 4.90
CA LEU A 295 4.75 14.87 3.94
C LEU A 295 5.18 14.07 2.72
N ARG A 296 4.54 12.91 2.53
CA ARG A 296 4.60 12.16 1.29
C ARG A 296 3.37 12.43 0.44
N THR A 297 3.56 12.56 -0.87
CA THR A 297 2.45 12.69 -1.83
C THR A 297 2.66 11.84 -3.07
N THR A 298 1.58 11.69 -3.80
CA THR A 298 1.56 11.14 -5.15
C THR A 298 0.84 12.13 -6.07
N LEU A 299 1.44 12.42 -7.23
CA LEU A 299 0.88 13.28 -8.25
C LEU A 299 0.64 12.50 -9.53
N MET A 300 -0.29 12.97 -10.35
CA MET A 300 -0.64 12.38 -11.64
C MET A 300 -0.47 13.43 -12.73
N VAL A 301 0.13 13.05 -13.85
CA VAL A 301 0.29 13.90 -15.03
C VAL A 301 -0.43 13.29 -16.21
N GLY A 302 -0.84 14.12 -17.17
CA GLY A 302 -1.51 13.69 -18.40
C GLY A 302 -2.93 13.19 -18.18
N PHE A 303 -3.61 13.70 -17.16
CA PHE A 303 -5.05 13.47 -16.96
C PHE A 303 -5.81 14.11 -18.15
N PRO A 304 -6.93 13.51 -18.64
CA PRO A 304 -7.71 14.07 -19.74
C PRO A 304 -8.06 15.54 -19.52
N GLY A 305 -7.82 16.38 -20.51
CA GLY A 305 -8.04 17.83 -20.45
C GLY A 305 -6.95 18.64 -19.73
N GLU A 306 -5.88 18.01 -19.19
CA GLU A 306 -4.75 18.73 -18.58
C GLU A 306 -4.02 19.59 -19.60
N THR A 307 -4.09 20.92 -19.41
CA THR A 307 -3.38 21.90 -20.27
C THR A 307 -1.91 22.07 -19.83
N GLU A 308 -1.14 22.84 -20.62
CA GLU A 308 0.23 23.18 -20.21
C GLU A 308 0.21 24.13 -18.98
N GLU A 309 -0.80 25.02 -18.90
CA GLU A 309 -0.98 25.91 -17.75
C GLU A 309 -1.29 25.13 -16.48
N ASP A 310 -2.12 24.08 -16.54
CA ASP A 310 -2.40 23.20 -15.40
C ASP A 310 -1.13 22.46 -14.94
N PHE A 311 -0.33 22.00 -15.89
CA PHE A 311 0.94 21.34 -15.60
C PHE A 311 1.98 22.32 -15.03
N ASP A 312 2.07 23.55 -15.54
CA ASP A 312 2.96 24.58 -14.98
C ASP A 312 2.54 24.94 -13.54
N GLU A 313 1.23 25.03 -13.24
CA GLU A 313 0.75 25.20 -11.85
C GLU A 313 1.19 24.05 -10.97
N LEU A 314 1.15 22.80 -11.45
CA LEU A 314 1.63 21.62 -10.73
C LEU A 314 3.13 21.69 -10.45
N MET A 315 3.92 22.11 -11.44
CA MET A 315 5.36 22.30 -11.30
C MET A 315 5.71 23.38 -10.27
N ASP A 316 4.98 24.50 -10.29
CA ASP A 316 5.18 25.61 -9.34
C ASP A 316 4.76 25.20 -7.93
N PHE A 317 3.71 24.43 -7.79
CA PHE A 317 3.29 23.86 -6.51
C PHE A 317 4.38 22.97 -5.90
N VAL A 318 5.02 22.09 -6.69
CA VAL A 318 6.14 21.26 -6.19
C VAL A 318 7.34 22.11 -5.77
N LYS A 319 7.67 23.18 -6.52
CA LYS A 319 8.74 24.14 -6.14
C LYS A 319 8.43 24.90 -4.85
N GLU A 320 7.15 25.25 -4.64
CA GLU A 320 6.67 25.95 -3.44
C GLU A 320 6.71 25.06 -2.21
N ILE A 321 6.08 23.86 -2.31
CA ILE A 321 5.91 22.96 -1.18
C ILE A 321 7.21 22.23 -0.84
N LYS A 322 7.98 21.82 -1.84
CA LYS A 322 9.21 21.03 -1.66
C LYS A 322 8.95 19.75 -0.87
N PHE A 323 8.11 18.89 -1.41
CA PHE A 323 7.71 17.64 -0.77
C PHE A 323 8.91 16.82 -0.32
N ASP A 324 8.84 16.28 0.87
CA ASP A 324 9.89 15.41 1.43
C ASP A 324 9.98 14.11 0.63
N ARG A 325 8.83 13.54 0.32
CA ARG A 325 8.69 12.36 -0.53
C ARG A 325 7.57 12.59 -1.55
N MET A 326 7.85 12.29 -2.80
CA MET A 326 6.85 12.39 -3.87
C MET A 326 7.09 11.29 -4.91
N GLY A 327 6.03 10.60 -5.27
CA GLY A 327 5.95 9.79 -6.49
C GLY A 327 5.05 10.46 -7.51
N ALA A 328 5.21 10.11 -8.78
CA ALA A 328 4.31 10.52 -9.84
C ALA A 328 3.87 9.31 -10.69
N PHE A 329 2.69 9.44 -11.31
CA PHE A 329 2.19 8.49 -12.29
C PHE A 329 1.72 9.25 -13.53
N MET A 330 1.88 8.62 -14.69
CA MET A 330 1.15 9.03 -15.90
C MET A 330 -0.27 8.49 -15.79
N PHE A 331 -1.26 9.28 -16.19
CA PHE A 331 -2.64 8.80 -16.28
C PHE A 331 -2.71 7.61 -17.24
N CYS A 332 -3.34 6.53 -16.76
CA CYS A 332 -3.64 5.35 -17.55
C CYS A 332 -5.17 5.16 -17.57
N PRO A 333 -5.82 5.10 -18.74
CA PRO A 333 -7.25 4.84 -18.81
C PRO A 333 -7.55 3.43 -18.32
N GLU A 334 -8.47 3.31 -17.38
CA GLU A 334 -8.87 2.04 -16.81
C GLU A 334 -10.34 1.72 -17.17
N ASP A 335 -10.59 0.51 -17.63
CA ASP A 335 -11.92 0.06 -18.09
C ASP A 335 -13.02 0.39 -17.07
N GLY A 336 -14.14 0.93 -17.54
CA GLY A 336 -15.30 1.28 -16.71
C GLY A 336 -15.12 2.52 -15.85
N THR A 337 -13.96 3.22 -15.90
CA THR A 337 -13.77 4.48 -15.20
C THR A 337 -14.22 5.66 -16.06
N ARG A 338 -14.79 6.70 -15.42
CA ARG A 338 -15.25 7.89 -16.14
C ARG A 338 -14.10 8.57 -16.90
N ALA A 339 -12.91 8.63 -16.32
CA ALA A 339 -11.78 9.30 -16.97
C ALA A 339 -11.28 8.58 -18.23
N ALA A 340 -11.52 7.27 -18.37
CA ALA A 340 -11.19 6.54 -19.61
C ALA A 340 -12.06 6.95 -20.80
N GLU A 341 -13.28 7.43 -20.52
CA GLU A 341 -14.27 7.84 -21.52
C GLU A 341 -14.29 9.36 -21.76
N MET A 342 -13.49 10.13 -21.00
CA MET A 342 -13.41 11.58 -21.16
C MET A 342 -12.78 11.94 -22.50
N PRO A 343 -13.25 13.02 -23.15
CA PRO A 343 -12.55 13.60 -24.32
C PRO A 343 -11.18 14.15 -23.91
N ASP A 344 -10.44 14.64 -24.88
CA ASP A 344 -9.17 15.35 -24.68
C ASP A 344 -8.11 14.51 -23.95
N GLN A 345 -8.06 13.20 -24.28
CA GLN A 345 -7.01 12.29 -23.82
C GLN A 345 -5.62 12.82 -24.25
N ILE A 346 -4.70 12.89 -23.31
CA ILE A 346 -3.35 13.39 -23.55
C ILE A 346 -2.51 12.31 -24.24
N PRO A 347 -1.77 12.66 -25.33
CA PRO A 347 -0.85 11.73 -26.01
C PRO A 347 0.23 11.20 -25.05
N GLU A 348 0.63 9.94 -25.26
CA GLU A 348 1.57 9.26 -24.36
C GLU A 348 2.94 9.97 -24.28
N GLU A 349 3.39 10.54 -25.40
CA GLU A 349 4.65 11.29 -25.45
C GLU A 349 4.60 12.55 -24.58
N VAL A 350 3.44 13.22 -24.51
CA VAL A 350 3.24 14.41 -23.66
C VAL A 350 3.19 14.00 -22.20
N LYS A 351 2.51 12.89 -21.86
CA LYS A 351 2.51 12.35 -20.51
C LYS A 351 3.93 12.02 -20.04
N GLN A 352 4.71 11.35 -20.90
CA GLN A 352 6.09 10.97 -20.56
C GLN A 352 6.97 12.22 -20.37
N GLU A 353 6.84 13.23 -21.25
CA GLU A 353 7.58 14.49 -21.09
C GLU A 353 7.25 15.18 -19.77
N ARG A 354 5.97 15.32 -19.44
CA ARG A 354 5.53 15.92 -18.17
C ARG A 354 6.01 15.14 -16.96
N TYR A 355 5.93 13.80 -17.02
CA TYR A 355 6.46 12.92 -15.98
C TYR A 355 7.95 13.14 -15.75
N ASP A 356 8.75 13.18 -16.83
CA ASP A 356 10.20 13.35 -16.72
C ASP A 356 10.58 14.73 -16.16
N ARG A 357 9.88 15.80 -16.58
CA ARG A 357 10.06 17.15 -16.04
C ARG A 357 9.73 17.21 -14.55
N LEU A 358 8.60 16.63 -14.15
CA LEU A 358 8.14 16.61 -12.77
C LEU A 358 9.11 15.81 -11.86
N MET A 359 9.51 14.61 -12.30
CA MET A 359 10.41 13.76 -11.53
C MET A 359 11.85 14.31 -11.47
N THR A 360 12.29 14.99 -12.51
CA THR A 360 13.59 15.71 -12.50
C THR A 360 13.58 16.82 -11.44
N LEU A 361 12.50 17.60 -11.38
CA LEU A 361 12.35 18.63 -10.35
C LEU A 361 12.34 18.00 -8.95
N GLN A 362 11.52 16.97 -8.74
CA GLN A 362 11.45 16.32 -7.43
C GLN A 362 12.75 15.64 -7.01
N HIS A 363 13.50 15.07 -7.93
CA HIS A 363 14.83 14.53 -7.63
C HIS A 363 15.75 15.59 -6.99
N GLY A 364 15.74 16.81 -7.53
CA GLY A 364 16.49 17.94 -6.97
C GLY A 364 15.98 18.34 -5.58
N VAL A 365 14.66 18.39 -5.40
CA VAL A 365 14.02 18.69 -4.11
C VAL A 365 14.36 17.61 -3.08
N SER A 366 14.19 16.33 -3.41
CA SER A 366 14.52 15.23 -2.50
C SER A 366 15.97 15.22 -2.06
N LEU A 367 16.90 15.51 -2.99
CA LEU A 367 18.32 15.64 -2.66
C LEU A 367 18.59 16.79 -1.68
N ALA A 368 17.93 17.94 -1.86
CA ALA A 368 18.08 19.09 -0.97
C ALA A 368 17.54 18.78 0.43
N GLN A 369 16.35 18.17 0.53
CA GLN A 369 15.73 17.75 1.79
C GLN A 369 16.60 16.71 2.52
N ASN A 370 17.09 15.70 1.83
CA ASN A 370 17.98 14.72 2.44
C ASN A 370 19.33 15.31 2.88
N LYS A 371 19.91 16.28 2.11
CA LYS A 371 21.12 17.00 2.51
C LYS A 371 20.93 17.81 3.79
N ALA A 372 19.76 18.37 4.02
CA ALA A 372 19.44 19.09 5.24
C ALA A 372 19.45 18.20 6.49
N ARG A 373 19.29 16.88 6.32
CA ARG A 373 19.38 15.89 7.40
C ARG A 373 20.83 15.52 7.77
N VAL A 374 21.81 15.88 6.97
CA VAL A 374 23.24 15.58 7.26
C VAL A 374 23.67 16.29 8.55
N GLY A 375 24.30 15.55 9.45
CA GLY A 375 24.69 16.01 10.79
C GLY A 375 23.67 15.76 11.88
N THR A 376 22.42 15.44 11.54
CA THR A 376 21.39 15.07 12.53
C THR A 376 21.54 13.61 12.96
N THR A 377 20.98 13.29 14.13
CA THR A 377 20.87 11.91 14.62
C THR A 377 19.40 11.51 14.61
N CYS A 378 19.10 10.30 14.13
CA CYS A 378 17.75 9.74 14.13
C CYS A 378 17.74 8.31 14.67
N ARG A 379 16.60 7.89 15.23
CA ARG A 379 16.32 6.51 15.61
C ARG A 379 16.04 5.70 14.33
N VAL A 380 16.72 4.56 14.17
CA VAL A 380 16.65 3.71 12.97
C VAL A 380 16.26 2.30 13.36
N LEU A 381 15.23 1.76 12.70
CA LEU A 381 14.87 0.34 12.74
C LEU A 381 15.81 -0.43 11.81
N VAL A 382 16.57 -1.37 12.35
CA VAL A 382 17.52 -2.19 11.61
C VAL A 382 16.80 -3.27 10.83
N GLU A 383 16.86 -3.25 9.50
CA GLU A 383 16.10 -4.19 8.66
C GLU A 383 16.94 -5.34 8.11
N LYS A 384 18.16 -5.07 7.73
CA LYS A 384 19.06 -6.10 7.17
C LYS A 384 20.52 -5.68 7.25
N LYS A 385 21.42 -6.65 7.01
CA LYS A 385 22.86 -6.44 6.82
C LYS A 385 23.22 -6.66 5.35
N ARG A 386 23.99 -5.73 4.79
CA ARG A 386 24.55 -5.83 3.44
C ARG A 386 26.07 -5.64 3.50
N GLY A 387 26.82 -6.74 3.38
CA GLY A 387 28.27 -6.72 3.54
C GLY A 387 28.68 -6.19 4.91
N SER A 388 29.47 -5.11 4.95
CA SER A 388 29.93 -4.47 6.19
C SER A 388 28.94 -3.43 6.76
N ARG A 389 27.86 -3.11 6.06
CA ARG A 389 26.88 -2.10 6.47
C ARG A 389 25.55 -2.70 6.86
N TYR A 390 24.84 -1.99 7.72
CA TYR A 390 23.44 -2.23 8.03
C TYR A 390 22.57 -1.32 7.17
N VAL A 391 21.33 -1.76 6.96
CA VAL A 391 20.28 -1.01 6.26
C VAL A 391 19.08 -0.95 7.18
N GLY A 392 18.49 0.22 7.28
CA GLY A 392 17.29 0.43 8.08
C GLY A 392 16.51 1.65 7.63
N ARG A 393 15.50 2.02 8.38
CA ARG A 393 14.65 3.19 8.15
C ARG A 393 14.49 3.97 9.45
N SER A 394 14.32 5.28 9.33
CA SER A 394 13.82 6.10 10.45
C SER A 394 12.29 6.23 10.39
N GLU A 395 11.72 6.97 11.31
CA GLU A 395 10.30 7.32 11.30
C GLU A 395 9.87 8.07 10.02
N TYR A 396 10.80 8.64 9.28
CA TYR A 396 10.59 9.42 8.07
C TYR A 396 10.64 8.61 6.77
N GLU A 397 10.77 7.31 6.83
CA GLU A 397 10.74 6.40 5.69
C GLU A 397 9.68 5.30 5.89
N ALA A 398 8.67 5.25 5.02
CA ALA A 398 7.67 4.18 5.02
C ALA A 398 8.26 2.86 4.50
N PRO A 399 7.81 1.70 5.03
CA PRO A 399 8.26 0.39 4.57
C PRO A 399 8.02 0.21 3.07
N GLU A 400 9.00 -0.37 2.36
CA GLU A 400 8.91 -0.79 0.95
C GLU A 400 8.64 0.34 -0.07
N THR A 401 8.41 1.56 0.39
CA THR A 401 8.00 2.68 -0.47
C THR A 401 9.08 3.74 -0.58
N ASP A 402 9.70 4.11 0.54
CA ASP A 402 10.70 5.17 0.60
C ASP A 402 12.13 4.63 0.59
N GLY A 403 13.11 5.54 0.59
CA GLY A 403 14.53 5.20 0.63
C GLY A 403 14.98 4.56 1.94
N SER A 404 16.25 4.20 2.00
CA SER A 404 16.86 3.52 3.13
C SER A 404 17.99 4.33 3.74
N ILE A 405 18.33 4.02 5.00
CA ILE A 405 19.52 4.52 5.70
C ILE A 405 20.56 3.40 5.75
N PHE A 406 21.70 3.62 5.09
CA PHE A 406 22.85 2.71 5.11
C PHE A 406 23.85 3.20 6.16
N PHE A 407 24.17 2.38 7.14
CA PHE A 407 25.04 2.83 8.23
C PHE A 407 26.10 1.81 8.63
N GLY A 408 27.22 2.32 9.11
CA GLY A 408 28.27 1.54 9.77
C GLY A 408 27.94 1.34 11.25
N SER A 409 28.50 0.28 11.83
CA SER A 409 28.45 0.03 13.28
C SER A 409 29.67 -0.81 13.67
N GLU A 410 30.37 -0.40 14.72
CA GLU A 410 31.47 -1.18 15.31
C GLU A 410 30.94 -2.42 16.03
N GLU A 411 29.76 -2.30 16.68
CA GLU A 411 29.11 -3.40 17.33
C GLU A 411 28.04 -4.05 16.43
N PRO A 412 27.80 -5.35 16.54
CA PRO A 412 26.69 -6.01 15.85
C PRO A 412 25.34 -5.41 16.20
N CYS A 413 24.49 -5.17 15.19
CA CYS A 413 23.09 -4.77 15.39
C CYS A 413 22.17 -5.96 15.12
N GLU A 414 21.21 -6.15 16.00
CA GLU A 414 20.15 -7.14 15.83
C GLU A 414 19.11 -6.64 14.80
N ILE A 415 18.69 -7.49 13.87
CA ILE A 415 17.63 -7.16 12.93
C ILE A 415 16.30 -7.01 13.68
N GLY A 416 15.56 -5.92 13.42
CA GLY A 416 14.35 -5.57 14.16
C GLY A 416 14.61 -4.82 15.48
N SER A 417 15.87 -4.45 15.77
CA SER A 417 16.18 -3.54 16.87
C SER A 417 16.22 -2.09 16.40
N PHE A 418 16.13 -1.17 17.35
CA PHE A 418 16.32 0.26 17.10
C PHE A 418 17.70 0.71 17.56
N VAL A 419 18.34 1.51 16.74
CA VAL A 419 19.65 2.13 17.04
C VAL A 419 19.61 3.62 16.68
N ASN A 420 20.46 4.42 17.31
CA ASN A 420 20.65 5.80 16.90
C ASN A 420 21.75 5.88 15.82
N VAL A 421 21.45 6.60 14.75
CA VAL A 421 22.35 6.79 13.60
C VAL A 421 22.54 8.27 13.34
N LYS A 422 23.79 8.72 13.32
CA LYS A 422 24.17 10.07 12.86
C LYS A 422 24.31 10.04 11.35
N ILE A 423 23.54 10.87 10.66
CA ILE A 423 23.56 10.98 9.20
C ILE A 423 24.83 11.73 8.77
N THR A 424 25.62 11.11 7.90
CA THR A 424 26.91 11.64 7.45
C THR A 424 26.91 12.05 5.98
N ALA A 425 26.02 11.46 5.15
CA ALA A 425 25.90 11.80 3.74
C ALA A 425 24.49 11.51 3.24
N ALA A 426 24.13 12.13 2.11
CA ALA A 426 22.81 12.01 1.51
C ALA A 426 22.89 11.82 0.00
N LYS A 427 22.00 10.96 -0.54
CA LYS A 427 21.61 10.87 -1.94
C LYS A 427 20.18 11.40 -2.09
N ALA A 428 19.66 11.40 -3.31
CA ALA A 428 18.30 11.89 -3.55
C ALA A 428 17.23 11.09 -2.77
N TYR A 429 17.43 9.77 -2.63
CA TYR A 429 16.46 8.91 -1.96
C TYR A 429 17.01 8.23 -0.70
N ASP A 430 18.31 7.96 -0.66
CA ASP A 430 18.93 7.23 0.44
C ASP A 430 19.83 8.13 1.28
N LEU A 431 20.03 7.72 2.53
CA LEU A 431 20.92 8.36 3.49
C LEU A 431 22.07 7.41 3.89
N MET A 432 23.16 7.98 4.34
CA MET A 432 24.31 7.27 4.90
C MET A 432 24.61 7.79 6.28
N GLY A 433 25.05 6.94 7.17
CA GLY A 433 25.36 7.31 8.55
C GLY A 433 26.24 6.33 9.27
N GLU A 434 26.46 6.64 10.54
CA GLU A 434 27.18 5.80 11.49
C GLU A 434 26.37 5.68 12.77
N ARG A 435 26.34 4.49 13.36
CA ARG A 435 25.71 4.26 14.67
C ARG A 435 26.47 5.06 15.73
N VAL A 436 25.71 5.70 16.64
CA VAL A 436 26.23 6.50 17.77
C VAL A 436 25.64 6.03 19.09
#